data_b4efaf0953c9c759ad0575b414f7e046
#
_entry.id   b4efaf0953c9c759ad0575b414f7e046
#
_cell.length_a   1.000
_cell.length_b   1.000
_cell.length_c   1.000
_cell.angle_alpha   90.00
_cell.angle_beta   90.00
_cell.angle_gamma   90.00
#
_symmetry.space_group_name_H-M   'P 1'
#
loop_
_entity.id
_entity.type
_entity.pdbx_description
1 polymer ?
#
loop_
_entity_poly.entity_id
_entity_poly.type
_entity_poly.pdbx_seq_one_letter_code
_entity_poly.pdbx_strand_id
1 'polypeptide(L)'
;RRTITARYNVQEQVIYEPEDIVVKDGVMYVNTNTNAKKTSDLPCIFKLSLPKEKPVAENPLDEIRRDPERAGGVYYVTDLSHPVTPAPKGYTPFYINGYFRHGARQIDDEVTYPAIYGVLEKAHATNNLTDFGKALYERLEPFKKNVFYKEGDLTQIGYRQTREIGRRMVQNYPEVFEGHPYLKTNATNVLRVAATMQSVNSGILSLRPGLEWAEIDNSRSFLATLNPYGNVCPDRSPLDKYILGKENSWYKKYRSYIDEKLDVDAFFTRLFIDVTQVESEYDKYDLIHRFWLMASLMQCLDRQVPIW
;
A
#
# COMPACT_ATOMS: atom_id res chain seq x y z
N ARG A 1 3.14 -7.53 9.00
CA ARG A 1 2.13 -7.93 10.01
C ARG A 1 1.00 -8.64 9.29
N ARG A 2 0.84 -9.95 9.53
CA ARG A 2 -0.33 -10.69 9.05
C ARG A 2 -1.42 -10.57 10.10
N THR A 3 -2.54 -9.98 9.76
CA THR A 3 -3.74 -10.00 10.60
C THR A 3 -4.43 -11.34 10.37
N ILE A 4 -4.45 -12.20 11.37
CA ILE A 4 -5.23 -13.44 11.35
C ILE A 4 -6.62 -13.08 11.85
N THR A 5 -7.57 -12.97 10.95
CA THR A 5 -8.99 -12.86 11.29
C THR A 5 -9.66 -14.19 10.92
N ALA A 6 -9.49 -15.18 11.79
CA ALA A 6 -10.30 -16.39 11.71
C ALA A 6 -11.16 -16.47 12.97
N ARG A 7 -12.46 -16.22 12.83
CA ARG A 7 -13.44 -16.58 13.85
C ARG A 7 -13.96 -17.97 13.49
N TYR A 8 -13.67 -18.95 14.31
CA TYR A 8 -14.23 -20.29 14.18
C TYR A 8 -15.41 -20.43 15.13
N ASN A 9 -16.56 -20.82 14.60
CA ASN A 9 -17.72 -21.16 15.40
C ASN A 9 -17.65 -22.65 15.70
N VAL A 10 -17.41 -23.01 16.95
CA VAL A 10 -17.57 -24.36 17.46
C VAL A 10 -18.90 -24.38 18.20
N GLN A 11 -19.92 -24.84 17.51
CA GLN A 11 -21.24 -25.31 17.96
C GLN A 11 -21.92 -24.62 19.16
N GLU A 12 -21.59 -23.44 19.58
CA GLU A 12 -22.43 -22.56 20.39
C GLU A 12 -21.84 -21.15 20.34
N GLN A 13 -22.68 -20.17 20.20
CA GLN A 13 -22.43 -18.74 19.98
C GLN A 13 -21.48 -18.09 21.04
N VAL A 14 -20.24 -18.54 21.13
CA VAL A 14 -19.25 -17.94 22.01
C VAL A 14 -18.34 -17.06 21.15
N ILE A 15 -18.36 -15.76 21.39
CA ILE A 15 -17.47 -14.78 20.77
C ILE A 15 -16.19 -14.76 21.58
N TYR A 16 -15.08 -15.18 20.98
CA TYR A 16 -13.77 -15.09 21.58
C TYR A 16 -13.06 -13.80 21.11
N GLU A 17 -12.67 -12.98 22.06
CA GLU A 17 -11.83 -11.82 21.79
C GLU A 17 -10.37 -12.16 22.15
N PRO A 18 -9.41 -12.01 21.21
CA PRO A 18 -8.01 -12.24 21.53
C PRO A 18 -7.50 -11.11 22.44
N GLU A 19 -7.07 -11.49 23.64
CA GLU A 19 -6.52 -10.56 24.63
C GLU A 19 -4.99 -10.47 24.52
N ASP A 20 -4.34 -11.61 24.31
CA ASP A 20 -2.90 -11.71 24.26
C ASP A 20 -2.40 -12.72 23.21
N ILE A 21 -1.27 -12.41 22.61
CA ILE A 21 -0.60 -13.32 21.67
C ILE A 21 0.84 -13.48 22.10
N VAL A 22 1.24 -14.74 22.40
CA VAL A 22 2.62 -15.10 22.68
C VAL A 22 3.13 -16.06 21.62
N VAL A 23 4.31 -15.80 21.08
CA VAL A 23 4.99 -16.71 20.16
C VAL A 23 6.18 -17.34 20.88
N LYS A 24 6.19 -18.68 20.99
CA LYS A 24 7.28 -19.44 21.59
C LYS A 24 7.57 -20.68 20.72
N ASP A 25 8.82 -20.91 20.40
CA ASP A 25 9.30 -22.09 19.66
C ASP A 25 8.52 -22.37 18.34
N GLY A 26 8.19 -21.30 17.57
CA GLY A 26 7.43 -21.43 16.32
C GLY A 26 5.95 -21.75 16.51
N VAL A 27 5.44 -21.63 17.73
CA VAL A 27 4.04 -21.83 18.06
C VAL A 27 3.45 -20.51 18.56
N MET A 28 2.32 -20.14 18.00
CA MET A 28 1.54 -18.99 18.47
C MET A 28 0.49 -19.48 19.49
N TYR A 29 0.50 -18.87 20.65
CA TYR A 29 -0.51 -19.05 21.68
C TYR A 29 -1.39 -17.81 21.70
N VAL A 30 -2.67 -17.98 21.49
CA VAL A 30 -3.66 -16.88 21.52
C VAL A 30 -4.51 -17.09 22.77
N ASN A 31 -4.39 -16.18 23.71
CA ASN A 31 -5.30 -16.11 24.85
C ASN A 31 -6.55 -15.36 24.44
N THR A 32 -7.71 -15.89 24.75
CA THR A 32 -8.99 -15.26 24.43
C THR A 32 -9.80 -15.07 25.68
N ASN A 33 -10.44 -13.93 25.81
CA ASN A 33 -11.43 -13.70 26.83
C ASN A 33 -12.83 -14.00 26.27
N THR A 34 -13.66 -14.60 27.09
CA THR A 34 -15.06 -14.81 26.77
C THR A 34 -15.87 -13.75 27.48
N ASN A 35 -16.51 -12.87 26.70
CA ASN A 35 -17.46 -11.88 27.22
C ASN A 35 -18.81 -12.52 27.64
N ALA A 36 -18.79 -13.79 28.06
CA ALA A 36 -19.99 -14.51 28.40
C ALA A 36 -20.41 -14.27 29.86
N LYS A 37 -21.62 -13.81 30.03
CA LYS A 37 -22.27 -13.62 31.31
C LYS A 37 -22.56 -14.95 32.09
N LYS A 38 -22.02 -16.07 31.63
CA LYS A 38 -22.23 -17.38 32.25
C LYS A 38 -20.91 -18.00 32.71
N THR A 39 -20.89 -18.49 33.90
CA THR A 39 -19.74 -19.05 34.63
C THR A 39 -19.17 -20.36 34.05
N SER A 40 -19.62 -20.83 32.93
CA SER A 40 -19.15 -22.06 32.24
C SER A 40 -18.09 -21.83 31.18
N ASP A 41 -17.83 -20.58 30.80
CA ASP A 41 -16.94 -20.28 29.68
C ASP A 41 -15.54 -19.92 30.21
N LEU A 42 -14.68 -20.91 30.23
CA LEU A 42 -13.28 -20.73 30.58
C LEU A 42 -12.53 -20.03 29.47
N PRO A 43 -11.58 -19.13 29.79
CA PRO A 43 -10.69 -18.57 28.80
C PRO A 43 -9.96 -19.71 28.05
N CYS A 44 -9.97 -19.67 26.73
CA CYS A 44 -9.32 -20.68 25.92
C CYS A 44 -7.96 -20.19 25.44
N ILE A 45 -6.97 -21.05 25.52
CA ILE A 45 -5.68 -20.84 24.87
C ILE A 45 -5.65 -21.64 23.59
N PHE A 46 -5.66 -20.95 22.44
CA PHE A 46 -5.48 -21.60 21.16
C PHE A 46 -4.00 -21.77 20.86
N LYS A 47 -3.60 -22.98 20.54
CA LYS A 47 -2.28 -23.30 20.06
C LYS A 47 -2.32 -23.37 18.53
N LEU A 48 -1.67 -22.40 17.89
CA LEU A 48 -1.54 -22.36 16.43
C LEU A 48 -0.10 -22.65 16.06
N SER A 49 0.14 -23.70 15.30
CA SER A 49 1.46 -23.92 14.69
C SER A 49 1.70 -22.83 13.66
N LEU A 50 2.73 -22.04 13.86
CA LEU A 50 3.16 -21.13 12.82
C LEU A 50 3.63 -21.95 11.62
N PRO A 51 3.34 -21.50 10.39
CA PRO A 51 3.94 -22.11 9.21
C PRO A 51 5.45 -22.18 9.44
N LYS A 52 6.06 -23.36 9.20
CA LYS A 52 7.51 -23.49 9.17
C LYS A 52 8.05 -22.35 8.31
N GLU A 53 9.12 -21.72 8.76
CA GLU A 53 9.74 -20.62 8.04
C GLU A 53 9.76 -20.93 6.56
N LYS A 54 9.29 -20.00 5.75
CA LYS A 54 9.50 -20.12 4.31
C LYS A 54 11.00 -20.33 4.10
N PRO A 55 11.41 -21.20 3.16
CA PRO A 55 12.82 -21.29 2.80
C PRO A 55 13.36 -19.88 2.65
N VAL A 56 14.58 -19.68 3.18
CA VAL A 56 15.28 -18.39 3.24
C VAL A 56 14.92 -17.60 2.00
N ALA A 57 14.25 -16.47 2.20
CA ALA A 57 13.80 -15.65 1.10
C ALA A 57 15.02 -15.40 0.22
N GLU A 58 14.89 -15.66 -1.09
CA GLU A 58 15.89 -15.23 -2.05
C GLU A 58 16.32 -13.83 -1.74
N ASN A 59 17.59 -13.53 -1.97
CA ASN A 59 18.10 -12.17 -1.76
C ASN A 59 17.15 -11.19 -2.47
N PRO A 60 16.55 -10.22 -1.78
CA PRO A 60 15.63 -9.27 -2.39
C PRO A 60 16.18 -8.58 -3.64
N LEU A 61 17.50 -8.42 -3.72
CA LEU A 61 18.16 -7.85 -4.89
C LEU A 61 18.09 -8.78 -6.11
N ASP A 62 18.08 -10.09 -5.92
CA ASP A 62 17.96 -11.03 -7.04
C ASP A 62 16.52 -11.09 -7.56
N GLU A 63 15.55 -10.91 -6.68
CA GLU A 63 14.14 -10.73 -7.05
C GLU A 63 13.94 -9.43 -7.86
N ILE A 64 14.52 -8.32 -7.42
CA ILE A 64 14.46 -7.02 -8.13
C ILE A 64 15.21 -7.09 -9.48
N ARG A 65 16.34 -7.81 -9.56
CA ARG A 65 17.04 -8.00 -10.84
C ARG A 65 16.21 -8.76 -11.87
N ARG A 66 15.40 -9.71 -11.44
CA ARG A 66 14.48 -10.47 -12.31
C ARG A 66 13.23 -9.70 -12.67
N ASP A 67 12.73 -8.89 -11.77
CA ASP A 67 11.53 -8.06 -11.92
C ASP A 67 11.81 -6.66 -11.37
N PRO A 68 12.39 -5.75 -12.17
CA PRO A 68 12.75 -4.40 -11.74
C PRO A 68 11.57 -3.56 -11.24
N GLU A 69 10.33 -3.87 -11.65
CA GLU A 69 9.13 -3.18 -11.18
C GLU A 69 8.95 -3.32 -9.66
N ARG A 70 9.48 -4.40 -9.06
CA ARG A 70 9.46 -4.61 -7.60
C ARG A 70 10.27 -3.59 -6.81
N ALA A 71 11.24 -2.94 -7.45
CA ALA A 71 11.95 -1.80 -6.85
C ALA A 71 11.03 -0.61 -6.57
N GLY A 72 9.86 -0.55 -7.20
CA GLY A 72 8.83 0.45 -6.96
C GLY A 72 8.17 0.38 -5.57
N GLY A 73 8.44 -0.67 -4.79
CA GLY A 73 7.92 -0.81 -3.42
C GLY A 73 6.39 -0.74 -3.37
N VAL A 74 5.85 0.30 -2.75
CA VAL A 74 4.39 0.48 -2.61
C VAL A 74 3.67 0.79 -3.93
N TYR A 75 4.40 1.12 -4.98
CA TYR A 75 3.87 1.34 -6.33
C TYR A 75 3.87 0.07 -7.18
N TYR A 76 4.43 -1.04 -6.69
CA TYR A 76 4.37 -2.31 -7.40
C TYR A 76 2.91 -2.76 -7.59
N VAL A 77 2.54 -3.02 -8.83
CA VAL A 77 1.18 -3.42 -9.19
C VAL A 77 0.97 -4.88 -8.78
N THR A 78 0.14 -5.10 -7.78
CA THR A 78 -0.15 -6.44 -7.26
C THR A 78 -0.86 -7.29 -8.31
N ASP A 79 -0.32 -8.48 -8.53
CA ASP A 79 -1.00 -9.52 -9.29
C ASP A 79 -2.17 -10.10 -8.47
N LEU A 80 -3.38 -10.03 -9.03
CA LEU A 80 -4.60 -10.59 -8.44
C LEU A 80 -4.91 -12.01 -8.93
N SER A 81 -4.03 -12.63 -9.72
CA SER A 81 -4.25 -13.96 -10.29
C SER A 81 -4.01 -15.11 -9.29
N HIS A 82 -3.47 -14.81 -8.10
CA HIS A 82 -3.19 -15.83 -7.10
C HIS A 82 -4.43 -16.64 -6.74
N PRO A 83 -4.32 -17.98 -6.70
CA PRO A 83 -5.42 -18.83 -6.31
C PRO A 83 -5.82 -18.59 -4.86
N VAL A 84 -7.11 -18.69 -4.61
CA VAL A 84 -7.67 -18.59 -3.26
C VAL A 84 -7.46 -19.91 -2.53
N THR A 85 -7.10 -19.83 -1.26
CA THR A 85 -7.05 -21.04 -0.41
C THR A 85 -8.48 -21.52 -0.18
N PRO A 86 -8.81 -22.78 -0.55
CA PRO A 86 -10.15 -23.30 -0.35
C PRO A 86 -10.50 -23.42 1.14
N ALA A 87 -11.76 -23.41 1.46
CA ALA A 87 -12.23 -23.68 2.80
C ALA A 87 -11.79 -25.09 3.25
N PRO A 88 -11.44 -25.29 4.53
CA PRO A 88 -11.15 -26.62 5.05
C PRO A 88 -12.33 -27.56 4.87
N LYS A 89 -12.03 -28.86 4.71
CA LYS A 89 -13.09 -29.88 4.52
C LYS A 89 -14.10 -29.84 5.66
N GLY A 90 -15.38 -29.74 5.33
CA GLY A 90 -16.48 -29.69 6.29
C GLY A 90 -16.83 -28.27 6.78
N TYR A 91 -16.18 -27.24 6.24
CA TYR A 91 -16.49 -25.84 6.57
C TYR A 91 -17.03 -25.12 5.33
N THR A 92 -18.03 -24.28 5.56
CA THR A 92 -18.60 -23.40 4.54
C THR A 92 -18.37 -21.95 4.96
N PRO A 93 -17.80 -21.10 4.10
CA PRO A 93 -17.70 -19.67 4.37
C PRO A 93 -19.09 -19.05 4.57
N PHE A 94 -19.23 -18.23 5.60
CA PHE A 94 -20.49 -17.55 5.92
C PHE A 94 -20.36 -16.06 6.13
N TYR A 95 -19.12 -15.55 6.19
CA TYR A 95 -18.82 -14.16 6.47
C TYR A 95 -17.48 -13.75 5.88
N ILE A 96 -17.41 -12.54 5.30
CA ILE A 96 -16.17 -11.92 4.85
C ILE A 96 -15.96 -10.64 5.65
N ASN A 97 -14.80 -10.51 6.28
CA ASN A 97 -14.31 -9.26 6.83
C ASN A 97 -13.04 -8.84 6.08
N GLY A 98 -13.09 -7.69 5.42
CA GLY A 98 -11.99 -7.16 4.62
C GLY A 98 -11.46 -5.85 5.17
N TYR A 99 -10.15 -5.75 5.37
CA TYR A 99 -9.45 -4.50 5.66
C TYR A 99 -8.48 -4.20 4.54
N PHE A 100 -8.69 -3.08 3.86
CA PHE A 100 -7.97 -2.72 2.65
C PHE A 100 -7.22 -1.40 2.82
N ARG A 101 -6.07 -1.32 2.18
CA ARG A 101 -5.45 -0.06 1.84
C ARG A 101 -6.16 0.50 0.58
N HIS A 102 -6.09 1.82 0.36
CA HIS A 102 -6.49 2.38 -0.93
C HIS A 102 -5.77 1.70 -2.11
N GLY A 103 -6.38 1.67 -3.28
CA GLY A 103 -5.79 1.16 -4.52
C GLY A 103 -4.58 1.96 -4.97
N ALA A 104 -3.98 1.56 -6.09
CA ALA A 104 -2.86 2.29 -6.70
C ALA A 104 -3.23 3.76 -6.93
N ARG A 105 -2.35 4.67 -6.51
CA ARG A 105 -2.59 6.12 -6.50
C ARG A 105 -1.41 6.89 -7.07
N GLN A 106 -1.65 8.13 -7.43
CA GLN A 106 -0.62 9.13 -7.72
C GLN A 106 0.25 9.41 -6.47
N ILE A 107 1.41 10.01 -6.67
CA ILE A 107 2.24 10.54 -5.58
C ILE A 107 1.37 11.56 -4.83
N ASP A 108 1.41 11.54 -3.50
CA ASP A 108 0.52 12.33 -2.64
C ASP A 108 1.19 13.56 -2.01
N ASP A 109 2.33 13.94 -2.51
CA ASP A 109 2.97 15.21 -2.15
C ASP A 109 2.92 16.20 -3.33
N GLU A 110 2.77 17.47 -3.01
CA GLU A 110 2.68 18.58 -3.97
C GLU A 110 4.06 19.06 -4.46
N VAL A 111 5.15 18.40 -4.04
CA VAL A 111 6.53 18.87 -4.27
C VAL A 111 7.26 18.04 -5.33
N THR A 112 6.99 16.74 -5.41
CA THR A 112 7.76 15.82 -6.26
C THR A 112 7.70 16.20 -7.75
N TYR A 113 6.51 16.40 -8.29
CA TYR A 113 6.38 16.77 -9.69
C TYR A 113 6.97 18.15 -9.99
N PRO A 114 6.62 19.23 -9.25
CA PRO A 114 7.23 20.53 -9.46
C PRO A 114 8.76 20.53 -9.37
N ALA A 115 9.34 19.77 -8.44
CA ALA A 115 10.80 19.69 -8.33
C ALA A 115 11.46 19.05 -9.55
N ILE A 116 10.92 17.91 -10.02
CA ILE A 116 11.46 17.22 -11.21
C ILE A 116 11.31 18.08 -12.46
N TYR A 117 10.12 18.61 -12.69
CA TYR A 117 9.87 19.44 -13.87
C TYR A 117 10.65 20.74 -13.79
N GLY A 118 10.71 21.40 -12.63
CA GLY A 118 11.43 22.66 -12.46
C GLY A 118 12.92 22.53 -12.75
N VAL A 119 13.58 21.47 -12.25
CA VAL A 119 15.01 21.26 -12.53
C VAL A 119 15.26 20.96 -14.01
N LEU A 120 14.41 20.16 -14.64
CA LEU A 120 14.56 19.83 -16.08
C LEU A 120 14.26 21.01 -17.00
N GLU A 121 13.20 21.76 -16.73
CA GLU A 121 12.84 22.98 -17.47
C GLU A 121 13.96 24.04 -17.40
N LYS A 122 14.50 24.27 -16.19
CA LYS A 122 15.61 25.19 -16.00
C LYS A 122 16.88 24.73 -16.75
N ALA A 123 17.24 23.46 -16.60
CA ALA A 123 18.40 22.90 -17.29
C ALA A 123 18.23 22.94 -18.84
N HIS A 124 17.00 22.73 -19.33
CA HIS A 124 16.68 22.88 -20.75
C HIS A 124 16.85 24.34 -21.20
N ALA A 125 16.32 25.30 -20.46
CA ALA A 125 16.40 26.73 -20.78
C ALA A 125 17.86 27.27 -20.78
N THR A 126 18.72 26.69 -19.93
CA THR A 126 20.14 27.07 -19.85
C THR A 126 21.08 26.19 -20.69
N ASN A 127 20.55 25.33 -21.55
CA ASN A 127 21.30 24.33 -22.33
C ASN A 127 22.21 23.43 -21.49
N ASN A 128 21.80 23.11 -20.27
CA ASN A 128 22.53 22.28 -19.33
C ASN A 128 22.10 20.79 -19.35
N LEU A 129 21.21 20.38 -20.25
CA LEU A 129 20.85 18.97 -20.42
C LEU A 129 21.81 18.25 -21.37
N THR A 130 22.25 17.06 -20.99
CA THR A 130 22.89 16.10 -21.91
C THR A 130 21.86 15.64 -22.96
N ASP A 131 22.29 14.88 -23.97
CA ASP A 131 21.34 14.29 -24.93
C ASP A 131 20.36 13.32 -24.27
N PHE A 132 20.81 12.57 -23.26
CA PHE A 132 19.91 11.72 -22.48
C PHE A 132 18.93 12.57 -21.63
N GLY A 133 19.40 13.64 -21.01
CA GLY A 133 18.57 14.58 -20.28
C GLY A 133 17.50 15.25 -21.15
N LYS A 134 17.85 15.66 -22.39
CA LYS A 134 16.90 16.20 -23.36
C LYS A 134 15.84 15.17 -23.74
N ALA A 135 16.26 13.94 -24.06
CA ALA A 135 15.32 12.86 -24.38
C ALA A 135 14.36 12.55 -23.23
N LEU A 136 14.83 12.57 -21.99
CA LEU A 136 13.96 12.42 -20.80
C LEU A 136 12.99 13.60 -20.68
N TYR A 137 13.46 14.83 -20.79
CA TYR A 137 12.62 16.03 -20.73
C TYR A 137 11.50 15.99 -21.77
N GLU A 138 11.81 15.68 -23.03
CA GLU A 138 10.83 15.56 -24.11
C GLU A 138 9.78 14.49 -23.86
N ARG A 139 10.16 13.36 -23.24
CA ARG A 139 9.21 12.30 -22.86
C ARG A 139 8.32 12.70 -21.69
N LEU A 140 8.84 13.47 -20.74
CA LEU A 140 8.11 13.90 -19.56
C LEU A 140 7.14 15.03 -19.84
N GLU A 141 7.42 15.91 -20.80
CA GLU A 141 6.60 17.09 -21.09
C GLU A 141 5.13 16.75 -21.42
N PRO A 142 4.81 15.82 -22.34
CA PRO A 142 3.42 15.43 -22.56
C PRO A 142 2.79 14.71 -21.37
N PHE A 143 3.59 14.13 -20.49
CA PHE A 143 3.12 13.44 -19.30
C PHE A 143 2.70 14.40 -18.18
N LYS A 144 3.20 15.62 -18.17
CA LYS A 144 2.92 16.66 -17.16
C LYS A 144 1.41 16.80 -16.85
N LYS A 145 0.56 16.85 -17.88
CA LYS A 145 -0.90 16.92 -17.75
C LYS A 145 -1.56 15.71 -17.06
N ASN A 146 -0.85 14.58 -16.99
CA ASN A 146 -1.38 13.35 -16.40
C ASN A 146 -1.12 13.26 -14.90
N VAL A 147 -0.22 14.07 -14.36
CA VAL A 147 0.22 14.01 -12.97
C VAL A 147 -0.09 15.27 -12.16
N PHE A 148 0.04 16.47 -12.75
CA PHE A 148 -0.25 17.70 -12.02
C PHE A 148 -1.73 17.80 -11.66
N TYR A 149 -2.00 18.31 -10.46
CA TYR A 149 -3.34 18.45 -9.86
C TYR A 149 -4.07 17.12 -9.64
N LYS A 150 -3.31 16.02 -9.54
CA LYS A 150 -3.84 14.69 -9.27
C LYS A 150 -3.10 14.00 -8.10
N GLU A 151 -2.43 14.80 -7.31
CA GLU A 151 -1.64 14.32 -6.18
C GLU A 151 -2.53 13.53 -5.22
N GLY A 152 -2.15 12.28 -5.00
CA GLY A 152 -2.89 11.37 -4.14
C GLY A 152 -4.17 10.76 -4.72
N ASP A 153 -4.57 11.11 -5.94
CA ASP A 153 -5.75 10.54 -6.60
C ASP A 153 -5.55 9.06 -6.95
N LEU A 154 -6.63 8.30 -6.92
CA LEU A 154 -6.61 6.92 -7.39
C LEU A 154 -6.32 6.89 -8.90
N THR A 155 -5.41 6.00 -9.32
CA THR A 155 -5.18 5.76 -10.74
C THR A 155 -6.24 4.85 -11.35
N GLN A 156 -6.33 4.80 -12.69
CA GLN A 156 -7.23 3.87 -13.37
C GLN A 156 -6.90 2.40 -13.05
N ILE A 157 -5.63 2.09 -12.86
CA ILE A 157 -5.21 0.76 -12.38
C ILE A 157 -5.75 0.52 -10.97
N GLY A 158 -5.66 1.51 -10.07
CA GLY A 158 -6.20 1.43 -8.72
C GLY A 158 -7.70 1.13 -8.70
N TYR A 159 -8.47 1.79 -9.54
CA TYR A 159 -9.91 1.51 -9.70
C TYR A 159 -10.16 0.09 -10.22
N ARG A 160 -9.43 -0.34 -11.26
CA ARG A 160 -9.59 -1.69 -11.82
C ARG A 160 -9.25 -2.79 -10.82
N GLN A 161 -8.12 -2.67 -10.13
CA GLN A 161 -7.68 -3.64 -9.12
C GLN A 161 -8.69 -3.76 -7.97
N THR A 162 -9.12 -2.64 -7.42
CA THR A 162 -10.04 -2.65 -6.28
C THR A 162 -11.44 -3.13 -6.66
N ARG A 163 -11.90 -2.83 -7.87
CA ARG A 163 -13.13 -3.41 -8.42
C ARG A 163 -13.02 -4.92 -8.58
N GLU A 164 -11.88 -5.41 -9.07
CA GLU A 164 -11.65 -6.85 -9.23
C GLU A 164 -11.57 -7.58 -7.89
N ILE A 165 -11.04 -6.95 -6.84
CA ILE A 165 -11.11 -7.51 -5.47
C ILE A 165 -12.57 -7.79 -5.09
N GLY A 166 -13.47 -6.83 -5.29
CA GLY A 166 -14.89 -7.01 -5.01
C GLY A 166 -15.53 -8.14 -5.84
N ARG A 167 -15.20 -8.23 -7.13
CA ARG A 167 -15.67 -9.32 -7.98
C ARG A 167 -15.19 -10.69 -7.48
N ARG A 168 -13.91 -10.80 -7.13
CA ARG A 168 -13.32 -12.05 -6.62
C ARG A 168 -13.90 -12.48 -5.28
N MET A 169 -14.33 -11.57 -4.43
CA MET A 169 -15.06 -11.93 -3.20
C MET A 169 -16.30 -12.74 -3.54
N VAL A 170 -17.11 -12.28 -4.49
CA VAL A 170 -18.34 -12.96 -4.91
C VAL A 170 -18.02 -14.27 -5.65
N GLN A 171 -17.02 -14.28 -6.51
CA GLN A 171 -16.66 -15.45 -7.30
C GLN A 171 -16.08 -16.59 -6.47
N ASN A 172 -15.27 -16.26 -5.46
CA ASN A 172 -14.56 -17.26 -4.66
C ASN A 172 -15.34 -17.71 -3.41
N TYR A 173 -16.33 -16.92 -2.99
CA TYR A 173 -17.14 -17.19 -1.79
C TYR A 173 -18.61 -16.90 -2.06
N PRO A 174 -19.21 -17.53 -3.11
CA PRO A 174 -20.58 -17.24 -3.50
C PRO A 174 -21.60 -17.50 -2.39
N GLU A 175 -21.35 -18.49 -1.54
CA GLU A 175 -22.19 -18.87 -0.40
C GLU A 175 -22.38 -17.75 0.62
N VAL A 176 -21.40 -16.86 0.77
CA VAL A 176 -21.50 -15.68 1.66
C VAL A 176 -22.52 -14.66 1.13
N PHE A 177 -22.79 -14.71 -0.17
CA PHE A 177 -23.67 -13.78 -0.87
C PHE A 177 -25.04 -14.41 -1.22
N GLU A 178 -25.35 -15.58 -0.66
CA GLU A 178 -26.66 -16.21 -0.81
C GLU A 178 -27.67 -15.68 0.22
N GLY A 179 -28.97 -15.90 -0.05
CA GLY A 179 -30.04 -15.40 0.81
C GLY A 179 -30.18 -13.88 0.76
N HIS A 180 -30.24 -13.25 1.93
CA HIS A 180 -30.36 -11.79 2.09
C HIS A 180 -29.13 -11.22 2.87
N PRO A 181 -27.91 -11.40 2.39
CA PRO A 181 -26.76 -10.79 3.04
C PRO A 181 -26.82 -9.28 2.87
N TYR A 182 -26.34 -8.56 3.85
CA TYR A 182 -26.15 -7.14 3.73
C TYR A 182 -24.65 -6.76 3.73
N LEU A 183 -24.34 -5.66 3.09
CA LEU A 183 -22.99 -5.17 2.94
C LEU A 183 -22.82 -3.94 3.82
N LYS A 184 -21.87 -4.02 4.77
CA LYS A 184 -21.44 -2.90 5.57
C LYS A 184 -20.04 -2.49 5.14
N THR A 185 -19.86 -1.25 4.70
CA THR A 185 -18.57 -0.75 4.23
C THR A 185 -18.25 0.61 4.84
N ASN A 186 -17.03 0.71 5.37
CA ASN A 186 -16.56 1.92 6.04
C ASN A 186 -15.24 2.37 5.43
N ALA A 187 -15.03 3.67 5.33
CA ALA A 187 -13.80 4.28 4.86
C ALA A 187 -13.44 5.50 5.68
N THR A 188 -12.19 5.92 5.62
CA THR A 188 -11.84 7.27 6.08
C THR A 188 -12.41 8.31 5.12
N ASN A 189 -12.48 9.57 5.56
CA ASN A 189 -12.93 10.70 4.72
C ASN A 189 -11.89 11.15 3.69
N VAL A 190 -10.79 10.42 3.54
CA VAL A 190 -9.78 10.67 2.49
C VAL A 190 -10.32 10.20 1.15
N LEU A 191 -10.34 11.09 0.15
CA LEU A 191 -11.00 10.85 -1.15
C LEU A 191 -10.60 9.51 -1.79
N ARG A 192 -9.30 9.21 -1.87
CA ARG A 192 -8.83 7.94 -2.46
C ARG A 192 -9.29 6.69 -1.70
N VAL A 193 -9.51 6.80 -0.37
CA VAL A 193 -9.98 5.67 0.44
C VAL A 193 -11.47 5.45 0.20
N ALA A 194 -12.27 6.51 0.18
CA ALA A 194 -13.68 6.45 -0.16
C ALA A 194 -13.89 5.93 -1.60
N ALA A 195 -13.09 6.41 -2.55
CA ALA A 195 -13.13 5.92 -3.93
C ALA A 195 -12.75 4.44 -4.05
N THR A 196 -11.79 3.97 -3.26
CA THR A 196 -11.43 2.54 -3.16
C THR A 196 -12.60 1.72 -2.65
N MET A 197 -13.24 2.14 -1.56
CA MET A 197 -14.43 1.49 -1.01
C MET A 197 -15.52 1.36 -2.08
N GLN A 198 -15.84 2.46 -2.76
CA GLN A 198 -16.86 2.45 -3.82
C GLN A 198 -16.49 1.56 -5.00
N SER A 199 -15.21 1.48 -5.34
CA SER A 199 -14.74 0.61 -6.41
C SER A 199 -14.88 -0.88 -6.06
N VAL A 200 -14.53 -1.28 -4.82
CA VAL A 200 -14.77 -2.64 -4.30
C VAL A 200 -16.27 -2.95 -4.34
N ASN A 201 -17.09 -2.04 -3.82
CA ASN A 201 -18.55 -2.17 -3.81
C ASN A 201 -19.12 -2.35 -5.22
N SER A 202 -18.67 -1.54 -6.19
CA SER A 202 -19.02 -1.68 -7.60
C SER A 202 -18.67 -3.06 -8.16
N GLY A 203 -17.53 -3.61 -7.74
CA GLY A 203 -17.13 -4.97 -8.10
C GLY A 203 -18.11 -6.03 -7.59
N ILE A 204 -18.49 -5.96 -6.32
CA ILE A 204 -19.48 -6.85 -5.69
C ILE A 204 -20.84 -6.73 -6.41
N LEU A 205 -21.36 -5.51 -6.55
CA LEU A 205 -22.65 -5.25 -7.16
C LEU A 205 -22.72 -5.63 -8.64
N SER A 206 -21.59 -5.62 -9.36
CA SER A 206 -21.57 -6.07 -10.76
C SER A 206 -21.93 -7.55 -10.94
N LEU A 207 -21.77 -8.36 -9.89
CA LEU A 207 -22.12 -9.79 -9.87
C LEU A 207 -23.35 -10.09 -9.00
N ARG A 208 -23.69 -9.21 -8.07
CA ARG A 208 -24.81 -9.32 -7.14
C ARG A 208 -25.60 -8.01 -7.06
N PRO A 209 -26.30 -7.63 -8.14
CA PRO A 209 -26.96 -6.31 -8.23
C PRO A 209 -28.12 -6.12 -7.26
N GLY A 210 -28.65 -7.19 -6.70
CA GLY A 210 -29.76 -7.15 -5.73
C GLY A 210 -29.32 -7.09 -4.26
N LEU A 211 -28.02 -6.89 -3.96
CA LEU A 211 -27.57 -6.75 -2.59
C LEU A 211 -28.07 -5.45 -1.96
N GLU A 212 -28.57 -5.57 -0.76
CA GLU A 212 -28.95 -4.42 0.07
C GLU A 212 -27.73 -3.95 0.88
N TRP A 213 -27.66 -2.62 1.06
CA TRP A 213 -26.64 -2.01 1.89
C TRP A 213 -27.15 -1.86 3.31
N ALA A 214 -26.40 -2.37 4.28
CA ALA A 214 -26.68 -2.08 5.68
C ALA A 214 -26.16 -0.70 6.06
N GLU A 215 -24.94 -0.39 5.63
CA GLU A 215 -24.28 0.86 5.99
C GLU A 215 -23.16 1.17 5.01
N ILE A 216 -23.10 2.42 4.55
CA ILE A 216 -21.95 3.01 3.87
C ILE A 216 -21.57 4.26 4.65
N ASP A 217 -20.39 4.28 5.25
CA ASP A 217 -19.93 5.42 6.02
C ASP A 217 -18.46 5.74 5.71
N ASN A 218 -18.18 7.01 5.38
CA ASN A 218 -16.85 7.55 5.19
C ASN A 218 -16.62 8.79 6.05
N SER A 219 -17.25 8.84 7.20
CA SER A 219 -17.15 9.97 8.12
C SER A 219 -15.78 10.08 8.79
N ARG A 220 -15.51 11.24 9.38
CA ARG A 220 -14.29 11.48 10.15
C ARG A 220 -14.12 10.55 11.35
N SER A 221 -15.20 9.97 11.87
CA SER A 221 -15.16 9.04 12.99
C SER A 221 -14.26 7.82 12.72
N PHE A 222 -14.15 7.40 11.46
CA PHE A 222 -13.32 6.26 11.08
C PHE A 222 -11.82 6.58 10.95
N LEU A 223 -11.40 7.85 11.03
CA LEU A 223 -9.97 8.17 11.05
C LEU A 223 -9.25 7.53 12.23
N ALA A 224 -9.93 7.48 13.39
CA ALA A 224 -9.35 6.92 14.61
C ALA A 224 -9.04 5.43 14.49
N THR A 225 -9.93 4.69 13.86
CA THR A 225 -9.86 3.22 13.75
C THR A 225 -9.13 2.75 12.50
N LEU A 226 -9.37 3.41 11.37
CA LEU A 226 -8.85 2.98 10.07
C LEU A 226 -7.54 3.66 9.68
N ASN A 227 -7.26 4.82 10.24
CA ASN A 227 -5.98 5.52 10.06
C ASN A 227 -5.45 6.04 11.39
N PRO A 228 -4.77 5.22 12.18
CA PRO A 228 -4.26 5.58 13.50
C PRO A 228 -3.13 6.63 13.47
N TYR A 229 -2.75 7.13 12.32
CA TYR A 229 -1.74 8.20 12.17
C TYR A 229 -2.29 9.61 12.43
N GLY A 230 -3.58 9.73 12.72
CA GLY A 230 -4.20 10.98 13.11
C GLY A 230 -4.08 11.29 14.61
N ASN A 231 -4.85 12.28 15.06
CA ASN A 231 -4.85 12.83 16.43
C ASN A 231 -5.25 11.84 17.54
N VAL A 232 -5.44 10.57 17.23
CA VAL A 232 -5.93 9.55 18.16
C VAL A 232 -4.84 8.56 18.58
N CYS A 233 -3.72 8.54 17.87
CA CYS A 233 -2.56 7.77 18.33
C CYS A 233 -1.92 8.41 19.56
N PRO A 234 -1.45 7.61 20.51
CA PRO A 234 -0.54 8.11 21.56
C PRO A 234 0.60 8.91 20.94
N ASP A 235 1.12 9.85 21.68
CA ASP A 235 2.16 10.78 21.20
C ASP A 235 3.24 10.06 20.37
N ARG A 236 3.24 10.33 19.07
CA ARG A 236 4.22 9.82 18.11
C ARG A 236 5.45 10.70 17.98
N SER A 237 5.44 11.87 18.61
CA SER A 237 6.50 12.86 18.44
C SER A 237 7.91 12.31 18.67
N PRO A 238 8.16 11.38 19.63
CA PRO A 238 9.47 10.75 19.78
C PRO A 238 9.84 9.87 18.58
N LEU A 239 8.87 9.11 18.04
CA LEU A 239 9.11 8.23 16.90
C LEU A 239 9.30 9.04 15.61
N ASP A 240 8.51 10.06 15.41
CA ASP A 240 8.61 10.94 14.24
C ASP A 240 9.94 11.70 14.25
N LYS A 241 10.39 12.21 15.39
CA LYS A 241 11.74 12.80 15.53
C LYS A 241 12.84 11.78 15.23
N TYR A 242 12.66 10.54 15.67
CA TYR A 242 13.63 9.48 15.41
C TYR A 242 13.69 9.07 13.94
N ILE A 243 12.55 8.96 13.26
CA ILE A 243 12.46 8.51 11.87
C ILE A 243 12.72 9.64 10.87
N LEU A 244 12.15 10.81 11.11
CA LEU A 244 12.12 11.91 10.13
C LEU A 244 13.22 12.97 10.36
N GLY A 245 13.87 12.95 11.52
CA GLY A 245 14.92 13.92 11.82
C GLY A 245 16.17 13.69 10.98
N LYS A 246 16.54 14.65 10.12
CA LYS A 246 17.74 14.59 9.27
C LYS A 246 19.05 14.46 10.06
N GLU A 247 19.05 14.89 11.31
CA GLU A 247 20.19 14.80 12.22
C GLU A 247 20.29 13.47 12.98
N ASN A 248 19.29 12.60 12.85
CA ASN A 248 19.27 11.35 13.58
C ASN A 248 20.24 10.30 12.98
N SER A 249 20.63 9.33 13.81
CA SER A 249 21.56 8.27 13.41
C SER A 249 21.03 7.39 12.27
N TRP A 250 19.70 7.25 12.16
CA TRP A 250 19.06 6.47 11.10
C TRP A 250 19.22 7.16 9.74
N TYR A 251 18.97 8.47 9.67
CA TYR A 251 19.12 9.24 8.44
C TYR A 251 20.57 9.23 7.94
N LYS A 252 21.54 9.38 8.86
CA LYS A 252 22.96 9.27 8.52
C LYS A 252 23.33 7.89 7.99
N LYS A 253 22.82 6.81 8.60
CA LYS A 253 23.00 5.44 8.10
C LYS A 253 22.36 5.24 6.73
N TYR A 254 21.18 5.79 6.52
CA TYR A 254 20.52 5.75 5.22
C TYR A 254 21.35 6.45 4.14
N ARG A 255 21.86 7.65 4.41
CA ARG A 255 22.75 8.37 3.50
C ARG A 255 24.01 7.55 3.17
N SER A 256 24.69 7.04 4.17
CA SER A 256 25.89 6.19 3.97
C SER A 256 25.58 4.93 3.16
N TYR A 257 24.41 4.33 3.36
CA TYR A 257 23.98 3.19 2.55
C TYR A 257 23.75 3.56 1.09
N ILE A 258 23.11 4.71 0.83
CA ILE A 258 22.91 5.20 -0.54
C ILE A 258 24.27 5.45 -1.20
N ASP A 259 25.20 6.12 -0.52
CA ASP A 259 26.56 6.41 -1.05
C ASP A 259 27.34 5.12 -1.36
N GLU A 260 27.16 4.07 -0.56
CA GLU A 260 27.79 2.76 -0.80
C GLU A 260 27.21 2.01 -2.01
N LYS A 261 25.91 2.13 -2.26
CA LYS A 261 25.19 1.30 -3.24
C LYS A 261 24.87 2.00 -4.55
N LEU A 262 24.87 3.31 -4.56
CA LEU A 262 24.45 4.12 -5.69
C LEU A 262 25.46 5.24 -5.94
N ASP A 263 26.00 5.29 -7.14
CA ASP A 263 26.76 6.44 -7.60
C ASP A 263 25.80 7.57 -8.00
N VAL A 264 25.48 8.42 -7.01
CA VAL A 264 24.54 9.53 -7.17
C VAL A 264 25.05 10.53 -8.19
N ASP A 265 26.36 10.79 -8.20
CA ASP A 265 26.97 11.74 -9.13
C ASP A 265 26.92 11.23 -10.57
N ALA A 266 27.15 9.93 -10.78
CA ALA A 266 26.99 9.31 -12.08
C ALA A 266 25.55 9.40 -12.61
N PHE A 267 24.53 9.32 -11.74
CA PHE A 267 23.14 9.53 -12.14
C PHE A 267 22.94 10.95 -12.68
N PHE A 268 23.41 11.98 -11.96
CA PHE A 268 23.21 13.37 -12.36
C PHE A 268 24.06 13.77 -13.58
N THR A 269 25.28 13.28 -13.71
CA THR A 269 26.11 13.54 -14.90
C THR A 269 25.56 12.92 -16.19
N ARG A 270 24.66 11.93 -16.08
CA ARG A 270 23.91 11.43 -17.25
C ARG A 270 22.83 12.39 -17.71
N LEU A 271 22.26 13.20 -16.79
CA LEU A 271 21.17 14.14 -17.09
C LEU A 271 21.68 15.55 -17.42
N PHE A 272 22.69 16.01 -16.73
CA PHE A 272 23.15 17.40 -16.74
C PHE A 272 24.63 17.51 -17.16
N ILE A 273 24.93 18.53 -17.95
CA ILE A 273 26.30 18.85 -18.38
C ILE A 273 27.12 19.41 -17.21
N ASP A 274 26.50 20.31 -16.45
CA ASP A 274 27.08 20.92 -15.25
C ASP A 274 26.16 20.64 -14.06
N VAL A 275 26.53 19.67 -13.24
CA VAL A 275 25.75 19.24 -12.06
C VAL A 275 25.74 20.33 -10.98
N THR A 276 26.76 21.18 -10.91
CA THR A 276 26.86 22.21 -9.85
C THR A 276 25.72 23.23 -9.92
N GLN A 277 25.18 23.49 -11.12
CA GLN A 277 24.00 24.34 -11.30
C GLN A 277 22.75 23.76 -10.65
N VAL A 278 22.64 22.43 -10.59
CA VAL A 278 21.52 21.72 -9.96
C VAL A 278 21.71 21.70 -8.44
N GLU A 279 22.92 21.37 -7.98
CA GLU A 279 23.24 21.26 -6.55
C GLU A 279 23.09 22.59 -5.79
N SER A 280 23.18 23.71 -6.48
CA SER A 280 22.96 25.03 -5.87
C SER A 280 21.52 25.26 -5.38
N GLU A 281 20.55 24.49 -5.89
CA GLU A 281 19.12 24.69 -5.60
C GLU A 281 18.47 23.48 -4.97
N TYR A 282 19.01 22.28 -5.19
CA TYR A 282 18.38 21.03 -4.77
C TYR A 282 19.37 20.14 -4.03
N ASP A 283 18.91 19.52 -2.94
CA ASP A 283 19.62 18.39 -2.35
C ASP A 283 19.57 17.21 -3.32
N LYS A 284 20.71 16.75 -3.81
CA LYS A 284 20.80 15.68 -4.80
C LYS A 284 20.19 14.36 -4.34
N TYR A 285 20.22 14.06 -3.04
CA TYR A 285 19.62 12.84 -2.50
C TYR A 285 18.09 12.94 -2.42
N ASP A 286 17.57 14.12 -2.13
CA ASP A 286 16.13 14.36 -2.19
C ASP A 286 15.65 14.29 -3.64
N LEU A 287 16.39 14.89 -4.56
CA LEU A 287 16.03 14.89 -5.97
C LEU A 287 16.06 13.49 -6.60
N ILE A 288 17.11 12.68 -6.31
CA ILE A 288 17.16 11.29 -6.83
C ILE A 288 16.03 10.43 -6.27
N HIS A 289 15.66 10.65 -5.01
CA HIS A 289 14.49 9.99 -4.42
C HIS A 289 13.19 10.36 -5.17
N ARG A 290 13.03 11.62 -5.55
CA ARG A 290 11.86 12.06 -6.34
C ARG A 290 11.85 11.45 -7.73
N PHE A 291 12.97 11.35 -8.40
CA PHE A 291 13.09 10.62 -9.67
C PHE A 291 12.70 9.15 -9.51
N TRP A 292 13.14 8.50 -8.43
CA TRP A 292 12.73 7.13 -8.12
C TRP A 292 11.23 7.01 -7.87
N LEU A 293 10.61 7.93 -7.12
CA LEU A 293 9.16 7.97 -6.91
C LEU A 293 8.41 8.06 -8.23
N MET A 294 8.84 8.96 -9.11
CA MET A 294 8.22 9.15 -10.41
C MET A 294 8.38 7.91 -11.29
N ALA A 295 9.57 7.32 -11.33
CA ALA A 295 9.82 6.07 -12.05
C ALA A 295 8.93 4.93 -11.54
N SER A 296 8.82 4.80 -10.22
CA SER A 296 8.00 3.78 -9.56
C SER A 296 6.52 3.94 -9.86
N LEU A 297 6.04 5.19 -9.96
CA LEU A 297 4.64 5.49 -10.27
C LEU A 297 4.22 5.01 -11.66
N MET A 298 5.14 4.96 -12.63
CA MET A 298 4.82 4.63 -14.02
C MET A 298 4.08 3.29 -14.17
N GLN A 299 4.39 2.32 -13.32
CA GLN A 299 3.67 1.05 -13.32
C GLN A 299 2.21 1.16 -12.83
N CYS A 300 1.89 2.19 -12.05
CA CYS A 300 0.53 2.47 -11.56
C CYS A 300 -0.30 3.28 -12.56
N LEU A 301 0.34 3.86 -13.56
CA LEU A 301 -0.31 4.54 -14.66
C LEU A 301 -0.46 3.54 -15.81
N ASP A 302 -1.60 3.53 -16.46
CA ASP A 302 -1.81 2.65 -17.60
C ASP A 302 -0.60 2.82 -18.54
N ARG A 303 0.14 1.74 -18.83
CA ARG A 303 1.46 1.71 -19.51
C ARG A 303 1.49 2.40 -20.89
N GLN A 304 0.53 3.27 -21.15
CA GLN A 304 0.42 4.06 -22.38
C GLN A 304 1.46 5.18 -22.48
N VAL A 305 2.27 5.40 -21.43
CA VAL A 305 3.33 6.42 -21.45
C VAL A 305 4.65 5.76 -21.00
N PRO A 306 5.36 5.07 -21.90
CA PRO A 306 6.70 4.57 -21.57
C PRO A 306 7.65 5.76 -21.42
N ILE A 307 8.03 6.06 -20.19
CA ILE A 307 9.06 7.07 -19.89
C ILE A 307 10.45 6.42 -19.85
N TRP A 308 10.52 5.13 -19.68
CA TRP A 308 11.74 4.34 -19.54
C TRP A 308 11.90 3.35 -20.69
#